data_9a183e28b5ea43789e09132cf3bd209a
#
_entry.id   9a183e28b5ea43789e09132cf3bd209a
#
_cell.length_a   1.000
_cell.length_b   1.000
_cell.length_c   1.000
_cell.angle_alpha   90.00
_cell.angle_beta   90.00
_cell.angle_gamma   90.00
#
_symmetry.space_group_name_H-M   'P 1'
#
loop_
_entity.id
_entity.type
_entity.pdbx_description
1 polymer ?
#
loop_
_entity_poly.entity_id
_entity_poly.type
_entity_poly.pdbx_seq_one_letter_code
_entity_poly.pdbx_strand_id
1 'polypeptide(L)'
;MVFMPQATTSLRSVSVLTLLTLGQIGLQFVLQLLLAKWFGTETDMDAFVAASTLPLVVSGLLAGSLASAFVPIYVETRERVGETVAWSMAVQLVCWLSLFTLLLWQVAKHLAEPCMRTLHPGFDDEQIRRTAELFETLSSLMVWNSLSGLARAWNHCHGRFAMTGFAALIGNSFTVALAWRGGASGGMDKIAQAVSIGALVTFAMQMPWVQIFSRGWPVTKESQTAVKRCLMLMLPLLIGLACNQLDPLLDRYLTSPLPGSISQLGYASRLAAAVLTLSASGLAVVAFPALARHAAERDDDKLRAEIAAALRFLTLLLVPVVVVLVWFANPLIRDLLQRGRFSAEDTRVVSSTLAMLCGLIVGGSLGEISAKVFYSWQNTRTPVIIGLLGFSIGAALKFQWVQPHGLLGLAAATSAYYLLNVIVMLGLIALRLGLGIFHGVLGTLIRAVIGSAAAAGVGWLLLRTSLPCPSLWGAAAGGVTLLIVLVLLHDDVAWRAVRMVFPTRAQKARS
;
A
#
# COMPACT_ATOMS: atom_id res chain seq x y z
N MET A 1 -31.26 2.96 1.46
CA MET A 1 -30.96 4.10 2.35
C MET A 1 -30.14 3.54 3.50
N VAL A 2 -28.80 3.47 3.35
CA VAL A 2 -27.90 2.91 4.38
C VAL A 2 -27.49 4.08 5.26
N PHE A 3 -28.04 4.15 6.45
CA PHE A 3 -27.57 5.06 7.50
C PHE A 3 -26.13 4.70 7.85
N MET A 4 -25.15 5.45 7.35
CA MET A 4 -23.87 5.54 8.02
C MET A 4 -24.10 6.30 9.34
N PRO A 5 -23.75 5.72 10.49
CA PRO A 5 -23.71 6.51 11.71
C PRO A 5 -22.73 7.66 11.47
N GLN A 6 -23.17 8.89 11.71
CA GLN A 6 -22.30 10.07 11.78
C GLN A 6 -21.32 9.86 12.94
N ALA A 7 -20.26 9.10 12.69
CA ALA A 7 -19.09 9.20 13.51
C ALA A 7 -18.50 10.58 13.18
N THR A 8 -18.76 11.56 14.02
CA THR A 8 -17.91 12.72 14.16
C THR A 8 -16.53 12.21 14.57
N THR A 9 -15.77 11.77 13.58
CA THR A 9 -14.35 11.50 13.76
C THR A 9 -13.75 12.85 14.10
N SER A 10 -13.53 13.08 15.41
CA SER A 10 -12.93 14.33 15.86
C SER A 10 -11.60 14.47 15.13
N LEU A 11 -11.23 15.67 14.70
CA LEU A 11 -9.93 15.99 14.10
C LEU A 11 -8.77 15.32 14.87
N ARG A 12 -8.93 15.18 16.18
CA ARG A 12 -8.02 14.49 17.10
C ARG A 12 -7.85 12.99 16.77
N SER A 13 -8.94 12.30 16.42
CA SER A 13 -8.89 10.86 16.08
C SER A 13 -8.20 10.63 14.72
N VAL A 14 -8.43 11.51 13.76
CA VAL A 14 -7.75 11.49 12.46
C VAL A 14 -6.26 11.75 12.61
N SER A 15 -5.88 12.76 13.42
CA SER A 15 -4.47 13.09 13.68
C SER A 15 -3.73 11.94 14.37
N VAL A 16 -4.34 11.28 15.35
CA VAL A 16 -3.75 10.12 16.03
C VAL A 16 -3.55 8.96 15.05
N LEU A 17 -4.53 8.65 14.22
CA LEU A 17 -4.42 7.57 13.24
C LEU A 17 -3.31 7.86 12.21
N THR A 18 -3.21 9.11 11.74
CA THR A 18 -2.15 9.53 10.82
C THR A 18 -0.76 9.38 11.46
N LEU A 19 -0.58 9.81 12.71
CA LEU A 19 0.68 9.66 13.43
C LEU A 19 1.07 8.18 13.62
N LEU A 20 0.11 7.33 13.97
CA LEU A 20 0.33 5.88 14.09
C LEU A 20 0.73 5.25 12.76
N THR A 21 0.10 5.64 11.67
CA THR A 21 0.44 5.16 10.32
C THR A 21 1.84 5.61 9.91
N LEU A 22 2.20 6.87 10.15
CA LEU A 22 3.56 7.36 9.90
C LEU A 22 4.60 6.63 10.75
N GLY A 23 4.29 6.36 12.02
CA GLY A 23 5.15 5.55 12.89
C GLY A 23 5.37 4.12 12.36
N GLN A 24 4.32 3.48 11.85
CA GLN A 24 4.42 2.15 11.22
C GLN A 24 5.31 2.17 9.95
N ILE A 25 5.09 3.15 9.07
CA ILE A 25 5.92 3.33 7.86
C ILE A 25 7.38 3.55 8.26
N GLY A 26 7.63 4.38 9.28
CA GLY A 26 8.97 4.63 9.81
C GLY A 26 9.65 3.36 10.32
N LEU A 27 8.96 2.52 11.12
CA LEU A 27 9.50 1.26 11.62
C LEU A 27 9.77 0.25 10.48
N GLN A 28 8.87 0.16 9.51
CA GLN A 28 9.09 -0.69 8.34
C GLN A 28 10.29 -0.21 7.53
N PHE A 29 10.48 1.11 7.43
CA PHE A 29 11.65 1.67 6.77
C PHE A 29 12.95 1.38 7.55
N VAL A 30 12.94 1.49 8.89
CA VAL A 30 14.07 1.08 9.73
C VAL A 30 14.44 -0.38 9.50
N LEU A 31 13.45 -1.28 9.43
CA LEU A 31 13.71 -2.69 9.09
C LEU A 31 14.38 -2.83 7.72
N GLN A 32 13.96 -2.06 6.71
CA GLN A 32 14.61 -2.08 5.37
C GLN A 32 16.07 -1.61 5.43
N LEU A 33 16.36 -0.58 6.23
CA LEU A 33 17.74 -0.10 6.43
C LEU A 33 18.62 -1.18 7.06
N LEU A 34 18.10 -1.93 8.04
CA LEU A 34 18.81 -3.03 8.69
C LEU A 34 19.08 -4.17 7.69
N LEU A 35 18.06 -4.56 6.92
CA LEU A 35 18.18 -5.61 5.92
C LEU A 35 19.19 -5.23 4.83
N ALA A 36 19.12 -4.00 4.31
CA ALA A 36 20.08 -3.50 3.35
C ALA A 36 21.52 -3.53 3.89
N LYS A 37 21.71 -3.06 5.13
CA LYS A 37 23.02 -3.04 5.79
C LYS A 37 23.62 -4.43 5.98
N TRP A 38 22.81 -5.42 6.38
CA TRP A 38 23.30 -6.75 6.77
C TRP A 38 23.36 -7.74 5.63
N PHE A 39 22.42 -7.66 4.69
CA PHE A 39 22.22 -8.66 3.64
C PHE A 39 22.32 -8.08 2.22
N GLY A 40 22.24 -6.76 2.05
CA GLY A 40 22.32 -6.13 0.73
C GLY A 40 21.25 -6.67 -0.23
N THR A 41 21.68 -7.09 -1.42
CA THR A 41 20.86 -7.79 -2.43
C THR A 41 21.42 -9.19 -2.75
N GLU A 42 22.08 -9.81 -1.76
CA GLU A 42 22.66 -11.15 -1.91
C GLU A 42 21.57 -12.24 -1.96
N THR A 43 21.97 -13.46 -2.25
CA THR A 43 21.12 -14.65 -2.41
C THR A 43 20.14 -14.86 -1.23
N ASP A 44 20.60 -14.65 0.02
CA ASP A 44 19.75 -14.78 1.21
C ASP A 44 18.60 -13.74 1.22
N MET A 45 18.85 -12.53 0.72
CA MET A 45 17.82 -11.50 0.64
C MET A 45 16.81 -11.82 -0.47
N ASP A 46 17.27 -12.32 -1.61
CA ASP A 46 16.41 -12.80 -2.69
C ASP A 46 15.52 -13.95 -2.19
N ALA A 47 16.10 -14.94 -1.49
CA ALA A 47 15.38 -16.04 -0.89
C ALA A 47 14.31 -15.57 0.12
N PHE A 48 14.64 -14.59 0.98
CA PHE A 48 13.69 -14.03 1.96
C PHE A 48 12.51 -13.31 1.28
N VAL A 49 12.79 -12.47 0.29
CA VAL A 49 11.73 -11.74 -0.44
C VAL A 49 10.86 -12.71 -1.23
N ALA A 50 11.48 -13.69 -1.90
CA ALA A 50 10.77 -14.75 -2.62
C ALA A 50 9.85 -15.56 -1.68
N ALA A 51 10.40 -16.06 -0.58
CA ALA A 51 9.67 -16.83 0.44
C ALA A 51 8.51 -16.06 1.09
N SER A 52 8.66 -14.76 1.30
CA SER A 52 7.62 -13.92 1.94
C SER A 52 6.46 -13.58 1.00
N THR A 53 6.67 -13.62 -0.32
CA THR A 53 5.70 -13.08 -1.29
C THR A 53 4.38 -13.87 -1.28
N LEU A 54 4.41 -15.19 -1.40
CA LEU A 54 3.18 -16.00 -1.40
C LEU A 54 2.39 -15.89 -0.09
N PRO A 55 3.00 -15.97 1.11
CA PRO A 55 2.30 -15.73 2.37
C PRO A 55 1.61 -14.38 2.47
N LEU A 56 2.26 -13.33 2.00
CA LEU A 56 1.69 -11.98 2.01
C LEU A 56 0.53 -11.84 1.02
N VAL A 57 0.64 -12.42 -0.17
CA VAL A 57 -0.44 -12.45 -1.17
C VAL A 57 -1.67 -13.19 -0.61
N VAL A 58 -1.49 -14.39 -0.09
CA VAL A 58 -2.60 -15.20 0.46
C VAL A 58 -3.26 -14.47 1.63
N SER A 59 -2.47 -13.96 2.57
CA SER A 59 -3.02 -13.22 3.71
C SER A 59 -3.72 -11.92 3.29
N GLY A 60 -3.19 -11.21 2.30
CA GLY A 60 -3.81 -10.01 1.73
C GLY A 60 -5.16 -10.29 1.09
N LEU A 61 -5.26 -11.37 0.33
CA LEU A 61 -6.52 -11.84 -0.28
C LEU A 61 -7.56 -12.18 0.79
N LEU A 62 -7.18 -12.99 1.77
CA LEU A 62 -8.09 -13.42 2.85
C LEU A 62 -8.52 -12.23 3.72
N ALA A 63 -7.58 -11.41 4.17
CA ALA A 63 -7.88 -10.26 5.02
C ALA A 63 -8.74 -9.21 4.30
N GLY A 64 -8.45 -8.91 3.03
CA GLY A 64 -9.16 -7.90 2.25
C GLY A 64 -10.59 -8.31 1.91
N SER A 65 -10.76 -9.54 1.40
CA SER A 65 -12.09 -10.06 1.03
C SER A 65 -12.98 -10.27 2.25
N LEU A 66 -12.42 -10.83 3.33
CA LEU A 66 -13.16 -11.09 4.56
C LEU A 66 -13.57 -9.79 5.25
N ALA A 67 -12.68 -8.80 5.36
CA ALA A 67 -13.04 -7.50 5.95
C ALA A 67 -14.17 -6.82 5.19
N SER A 68 -14.15 -6.88 3.86
CA SER A 68 -15.18 -6.29 3.01
C SER A 68 -16.54 -6.98 3.12
N ALA A 69 -16.57 -8.31 3.34
CA ALA A 69 -17.79 -9.07 3.55
C ALA A 69 -18.28 -9.00 5.01
N PHE A 70 -17.37 -8.99 5.96
CA PHE A 70 -17.67 -9.06 7.40
C PHE A 70 -18.37 -7.79 7.91
N VAL A 71 -17.82 -6.61 7.60
CA VAL A 71 -18.31 -5.35 8.18
C VAL A 71 -19.80 -5.12 7.96
N PRO A 72 -20.34 -5.18 6.73
CA PRO A 72 -21.77 -4.94 6.50
C PRO A 72 -22.64 -5.99 7.18
N ILE A 73 -22.27 -7.28 7.13
CA ILE A 73 -23.06 -8.35 7.72
C ILE A 73 -23.03 -8.29 9.25
N TYR A 74 -21.87 -7.99 9.84
CA TYR A 74 -21.73 -7.86 11.28
C TYR A 74 -22.61 -6.72 11.82
N VAL A 75 -22.58 -5.55 11.17
CA VAL A 75 -23.40 -4.39 11.56
C VAL A 75 -24.88 -4.70 11.39
N GLU A 76 -25.30 -5.27 10.25
CA GLU A 76 -26.69 -5.68 10.01
C GLU A 76 -27.19 -6.69 11.06
N THR A 77 -26.38 -7.71 11.37
CA THR A 77 -26.73 -8.74 12.37
C THR A 77 -26.85 -8.13 13.77
N ARG A 78 -25.93 -7.23 14.13
CA ARG A 78 -25.96 -6.54 15.42
C ARG A 78 -27.23 -5.68 15.60
N GLU A 79 -27.63 -4.98 14.54
CA GLU A 79 -28.79 -4.08 14.59
C GLU A 79 -30.14 -4.83 14.52
N ARG A 80 -30.22 -5.90 13.70
CA ARG A 80 -31.47 -6.62 13.46
C ARG A 80 -31.75 -7.76 14.44
N VAL A 81 -30.69 -8.48 14.84
CA VAL A 81 -30.81 -9.71 15.65
C VAL A 81 -30.25 -9.53 17.06
N GLY A 82 -29.25 -8.70 17.22
CA GLY A 82 -28.65 -8.36 18.50
C GLY A 82 -27.15 -8.63 18.59
N GLU A 83 -26.52 -8.00 19.58
CA GLU A 83 -25.08 -8.02 19.78
C GLU A 83 -24.52 -9.43 20.06
N THR A 84 -25.26 -10.27 20.81
CA THR A 84 -24.83 -11.63 21.15
C THR A 84 -24.69 -12.51 19.92
N VAL A 85 -25.65 -12.42 18.97
CA VAL A 85 -25.62 -13.20 17.73
C VAL A 85 -24.51 -12.70 16.79
N ALA A 86 -24.34 -11.38 16.68
CA ALA A 86 -23.22 -10.80 15.90
C ALA A 86 -21.86 -11.18 16.49
N TRP A 87 -21.73 -11.17 17.81
CA TRP A 87 -20.53 -11.65 18.51
C TRP A 87 -20.24 -13.14 18.21
N SER A 88 -21.27 -13.99 18.34
CA SER A 88 -21.16 -15.41 18.02
C SER A 88 -20.73 -15.65 16.57
N MET A 89 -21.29 -14.90 15.60
CA MET A 89 -20.84 -14.91 14.20
C MET A 89 -19.34 -14.58 14.08
N ALA A 90 -18.88 -13.51 14.76
CA ALA A 90 -17.48 -13.10 14.70
C ALA A 90 -16.54 -14.17 15.24
N VAL A 91 -16.86 -14.77 16.40
CA VAL A 91 -16.07 -15.86 17.00
C VAL A 91 -16.05 -17.09 16.09
N GLN A 92 -17.17 -17.50 15.53
CA GLN A 92 -17.24 -18.62 14.58
C GLN A 92 -16.36 -18.36 13.36
N LEU A 93 -16.37 -17.14 12.79
CA LEU A 93 -15.48 -16.78 11.67
C LEU A 93 -14.01 -16.82 12.06
N VAL A 94 -13.65 -16.37 13.27
CA VAL A 94 -12.27 -16.51 13.78
C VAL A 94 -11.88 -17.99 13.87
N CYS A 95 -12.75 -18.86 14.41
CA CYS A 95 -12.49 -20.29 14.49
C CYS A 95 -12.32 -20.95 13.13
N TRP A 96 -13.23 -20.69 12.19
CA TRP A 96 -13.15 -21.21 10.83
C TRP A 96 -11.92 -20.71 10.08
N LEU A 97 -11.62 -19.42 10.16
CA LEU A 97 -10.44 -18.82 9.54
C LEU A 97 -9.15 -19.37 10.16
N SER A 98 -9.12 -19.54 11.50
CA SER A 98 -7.97 -20.15 12.19
C SER A 98 -7.74 -21.58 11.71
N LEU A 99 -8.79 -22.41 11.68
CA LEU A 99 -8.69 -23.79 11.21
C LEU A 99 -8.19 -23.83 9.75
N PHE A 100 -8.80 -23.04 8.87
CA PHE A 100 -8.45 -23.00 7.46
C PHE A 100 -7.00 -22.55 7.26
N THR A 101 -6.59 -21.45 7.90
CA THR A 101 -5.23 -20.90 7.72
C THR A 101 -4.16 -21.76 8.39
N LEU A 102 -4.45 -22.44 9.51
CA LEU A 102 -3.56 -23.41 10.15
C LEU A 102 -3.36 -24.64 9.25
N LEU A 103 -4.43 -25.16 8.66
CA LEU A 103 -4.33 -26.25 7.69
C LEU A 103 -3.52 -25.83 6.46
N LEU A 104 -3.80 -24.63 5.93
CA LEU A 104 -3.05 -24.07 4.82
C LEU A 104 -1.56 -23.90 5.16
N TRP A 105 -1.24 -23.44 6.36
CA TRP A 105 0.14 -23.32 6.85
C TRP A 105 0.84 -24.67 6.91
N GLN A 106 0.18 -25.74 7.42
CA GLN A 106 0.76 -27.08 7.45
C GLN A 106 0.99 -27.63 6.03
N VAL A 107 0.01 -27.48 5.13
CA VAL A 107 0.17 -27.85 3.73
C VAL A 107 1.32 -27.09 3.07
N ALA A 108 1.42 -25.76 3.31
CA ALA A 108 2.48 -24.92 2.78
C ALA A 108 3.87 -25.40 3.25
N LYS A 109 4.02 -25.82 4.50
CA LYS A 109 5.29 -26.38 5.02
C LYS A 109 5.67 -27.66 4.31
N HIS A 110 4.73 -28.58 4.10
CA HIS A 110 5.02 -29.86 3.42
C HIS A 110 5.28 -29.69 1.92
N LEU A 111 4.72 -28.66 1.31
CA LEU A 111 4.90 -28.35 -0.11
C LEU A 111 5.88 -27.19 -0.35
N ALA A 112 6.73 -26.84 0.62
CA ALA A 112 7.62 -25.68 0.55
C ALA A 112 8.55 -25.73 -0.67
N GLU A 113 9.30 -26.81 -0.81
CA GLU A 113 10.27 -26.95 -1.91
C GLU A 113 9.60 -27.02 -3.29
N PRO A 114 8.59 -27.90 -3.56
CA PRO A 114 7.92 -27.92 -4.86
C PRO A 114 7.23 -26.61 -5.19
N CYS A 115 6.69 -25.92 -4.20
CA CYS A 115 6.06 -24.61 -4.38
C CYS A 115 7.10 -23.55 -4.79
N MET A 116 8.23 -23.48 -4.09
CA MET A 116 9.30 -22.51 -4.40
C MET A 116 9.94 -22.80 -5.75
N ARG A 117 10.15 -24.07 -6.11
CA ARG A 117 10.66 -24.50 -7.43
C ARG A 117 9.73 -24.08 -8.58
N THR A 118 8.43 -24.16 -8.36
CA THR A 118 7.43 -23.74 -9.37
C THR A 118 7.36 -22.22 -9.51
N LEU A 119 7.45 -21.48 -8.39
CA LEU A 119 7.33 -20.03 -8.39
C LEU A 119 8.62 -19.30 -8.78
N HIS A 120 9.79 -19.96 -8.66
CA HIS A 120 11.10 -19.36 -8.93
C HIS A 120 11.95 -20.27 -9.79
N PRO A 121 11.58 -20.47 -11.07
CA PRO A 121 12.23 -21.44 -11.95
C PRO A 121 13.69 -21.08 -12.31
N GLY A 122 14.11 -19.84 -12.03
CA GLY A 122 15.49 -19.40 -12.27
C GLY A 122 16.43 -19.62 -11.09
N PHE A 123 15.93 -20.11 -9.95
CA PHE A 123 16.77 -20.43 -8.80
C PHE A 123 17.47 -21.78 -8.98
N ASP A 124 18.70 -21.90 -8.53
CA ASP A 124 19.40 -23.17 -8.42
C ASP A 124 18.87 -24.01 -7.23
N ASP A 125 19.30 -25.27 -7.14
CA ASP A 125 18.79 -26.19 -6.10
C ASP A 125 19.12 -25.73 -4.67
N GLU A 126 20.24 -25.06 -4.45
CA GLU A 126 20.63 -24.53 -3.14
C GLU A 126 19.76 -23.33 -2.76
N GLN A 127 19.52 -22.42 -3.70
CA GLN A 127 18.63 -21.29 -3.51
C GLN A 127 17.18 -21.72 -3.26
N ILE A 128 16.69 -22.75 -4.00
CA ILE A 128 15.36 -23.33 -3.78
C ILE A 128 15.24 -23.88 -2.37
N ARG A 129 16.22 -24.70 -1.93
CA ARG A 129 16.23 -25.25 -0.57
C ARG A 129 16.23 -24.13 0.48
N ARG A 130 17.12 -23.14 0.31
CA ARG A 130 17.19 -21.98 1.22
C ARG A 130 15.90 -21.19 1.27
N THR A 131 15.27 -20.96 0.11
CA THR A 131 13.99 -20.27 0.01
C THR A 131 12.88 -21.07 0.68
N ALA A 132 12.87 -22.40 0.52
CA ALA A 132 11.90 -23.28 1.16
C ALA A 132 12.02 -23.29 2.69
N GLU A 133 13.24 -23.33 3.25
CA GLU A 133 13.48 -23.21 4.70
C GLU A 133 12.91 -21.90 5.28
N LEU A 134 13.16 -20.77 4.60
CA LEU A 134 12.60 -19.48 5.00
C LEU A 134 11.09 -19.43 4.82
N PHE A 135 10.57 -20.05 3.76
CA PHE A 135 9.12 -20.13 3.50
C PHE A 135 8.37 -20.91 4.58
N GLU A 136 8.94 -21.98 5.11
CA GLU A 136 8.34 -22.74 6.23
C GLU A 136 8.07 -21.81 7.43
N THR A 137 9.01 -20.94 7.77
CA THR A 137 8.85 -19.96 8.86
C THR A 137 7.87 -18.84 8.50
N LEU A 138 8.04 -18.25 7.30
CA LEU A 138 7.26 -17.10 6.85
C LEU A 138 5.82 -17.46 6.45
N SER A 139 5.54 -18.73 6.13
CA SER A 139 4.18 -19.20 5.82
C SER A 139 3.21 -19.02 7.00
N SER A 140 3.71 -18.92 8.25
CA SER A 140 2.93 -18.54 9.43
C SER A 140 2.26 -17.15 9.29
N LEU A 141 2.79 -16.27 8.44
CA LEU A 141 2.18 -14.97 8.12
C LEU A 141 0.78 -15.12 7.50
N MET A 142 0.51 -16.23 6.79
CA MET A 142 -0.84 -16.53 6.29
C MET A 142 -1.86 -16.58 7.43
N VAL A 143 -1.47 -17.14 8.57
CA VAL A 143 -2.31 -17.25 9.78
C VAL A 143 -2.46 -15.87 10.43
N TRP A 144 -1.35 -15.30 10.87
CA TRP A 144 -1.37 -14.11 11.72
C TRP A 144 -1.91 -12.87 11.03
N ASN A 145 -1.56 -12.65 9.76
CA ASN A 145 -2.05 -11.50 9.01
C ASN A 145 -3.53 -11.63 8.62
N SER A 146 -4.00 -12.84 8.27
CA SER A 146 -5.41 -13.07 7.96
C SER A 146 -6.30 -12.85 9.18
N LEU A 147 -5.90 -13.40 10.33
CA LEU A 147 -6.61 -13.22 11.60
C LEU A 147 -6.55 -11.76 12.08
N SER A 148 -5.40 -11.08 11.91
CA SER A 148 -5.28 -9.63 12.14
C SER A 148 -6.24 -8.82 11.26
N GLY A 149 -6.45 -9.23 10.01
CA GLY A 149 -7.40 -8.60 9.09
C GLY A 149 -8.83 -8.64 9.62
N LEU A 150 -9.27 -9.82 10.10
CA LEU A 150 -10.59 -9.98 10.69
C LEU A 150 -10.74 -9.23 12.02
N ALA A 151 -9.73 -9.31 12.90
CA ALA A 151 -9.72 -8.58 14.18
C ALA A 151 -9.77 -7.06 13.96
N ARG A 152 -9.08 -6.55 12.93
CA ARG A 152 -9.13 -5.15 12.51
C ARG A 152 -10.53 -4.76 12.06
N ALA A 153 -11.16 -5.57 11.20
CA ALA A 153 -12.53 -5.32 10.73
C ALA A 153 -13.52 -5.25 11.90
N TRP A 154 -13.38 -6.16 12.86
CA TRP A 154 -14.19 -6.16 14.08
C TRP A 154 -13.97 -4.89 14.92
N ASN A 155 -12.72 -4.48 15.16
CA ASN A 155 -12.39 -3.24 15.88
C ASN A 155 -12.97 -2.00 15.17
N HIS A 156 -12.96 -1.98 13.84
CA HIS A 156 -13.55 -0.89 13.05
C HIS A 156 -15.08 -0.82 13.23
N CYS A 157 -15.78 -1.97 13.31
CA CYS A 157 -17.23 -1.99 13.62
C CYS A 157 -17.56 -1.42 15.01
N HIS A 158 -16.59 -1.36 15.92
CA HIS A 158 -16.71 -0.80 17.25
C HIS A 158 -16.10 0.60 17.39
N GLY A 159 -15.69 1.24 16.30
CA GLY A 159 -15.06 2.58 16.32
C GLY A 159 -13.66 2.62 16.93
N ARG A 160 -13.01 1.47 17.17
CA ARG A 160 -11.69 1.37 17.81
C ARG A 160 -10.54 1.48 16.80
N PHE A 161 -10.55 2.50 15.95
CA PHE A 161 -9.55 2.67 14.89
C PHE A 161 -8.12 2.85 15.42
N ALA A 162 -7.94 3.62 16.50
CA ALA A 162 -6.63 3.85 17.10
C ALA A 162 -5.98 2.56 17.62
N MET A 163 -6.77 1.62 18.16
CA MET A 163 -6.27 0.35 18.67
C MET A 163 -5.58 -0.48 17.58
N THR A 164 -6.15 -0.50 16.38
CA THR A 164 -5.55 -1.23 15.24
C THR A 164 -4.23 -0.62 14.80
N GLY A 165 -4.12 0.71 14.84
CA GLY A 165 -2.88 1.42 14.57
C GLY A 165 -1.81 1.15 15.63
N PHE A 166 -2.16 1.19 16.93
CA PHE A 166 -1.25 0.87 18.03
C PHE A 166 -0.77 -0.58 17.97
N ALA A 167 -1.65 -1.54 17.71
CA ALA A 167 -1.28 -2.94 17.60
C ALA A 167 -0.23 -3.18 16.51
N ALA A 168 -0.44 -2.58 15.33
CA ALA A 168 0.52 -2.69 14.24
C ALA A 168 1.85 -1.97 14.55
N LEU A 169 1.81 -0.82 15.25
CA LEU A 169 3.02 -0.13 15.69
C LEU A 169 3.83 -0.99 16.66
N ILE A 170 3.17 -1.60 17.66
CA ILE A 170 3.82 -2.50 18.63
C ILE A 170 4.40 -3.72 17.93
N GLY A 171 3.63 -4.40 17.06
CA GLY A 171 4.11 -5.56 16.32
C GLY A 171 5.33 -5.26 15.45
N ASN A 172 5.30 -4.13 14.70
CA ASN A 172 6.46 -3.67 13.93
C ASN A 172 7.66 -3.31 14.82
N SER A 173 7.41 -2.74 16.01
CA SER A 173 8.48 -2.46 17.00
C SER A 173 9.14 -3.74 17.49
N PHE A 174 8.35 -4.80 17.78
CA PHE A 174 8.87 -6.12 18.12
C PHE A 174 9.68 -6.72 16.98
N THR A 175 9.18 -6.62 15.73
CA THR A 175 9.94 -7.08 14.55
C THR A 175 11.31 -6.40 14.49
N VAL A 176 11.36 -5.07 14.59
CA VAL A 176 12.62 -4.31 14.51
C VAL A 176 13.53 -4.65 15.69
N ALA A 177 13.01 -4.74 16.91
CA ALA A 177 13.78 -5.04 18.10
C ALA A 177 14.40 -6.46 18.04
N LEU A 178 13.63 -7.46 17.64
CA LEU A 178 14.12 -8.83 17.48
C LEU A 178 15.12 -8.96 16.32
N ALA A 179 14.85 -8.28 15.19
CA ALA A 179 15.79 -8.21 14.08
C ALA A 179 17.11 -7.56 14.50
N TRP A 180 17.04 -6.44 15.23
CA TRP A 180 18.22 -5.77 15.76
C TRP A 180 19.02 -6.67 16.71
N ARG A 181 18.33 -7.37 17.62
CA ARG A 181 18.96 -8.30 18.56
C ARG A 181 19.62 -9.49 17.87
N GLY A 182 19.00 -10.02 16.80
CA GLY A 182 19.57 -11.08 15.97
C GLY A 182 20.82 -10.61 15.22
N GLY A 183 20.81 -9.35 14.78
CA GLY A 183 21.92 -8.76 14.05
C GLY A 183 22.28 -9.52 12.76
N ALA A 184 23.44 -9.19 12.18
CA ALA A 184 23.98 -9.91 11.01
C ALA A 184 24.37 -11.38 11.35
N SER A 185 24.80 -11.64 12.58
CA SER A 185 25.26 -12.96 13.01
C SER A 185 24.15 -13.99 13.18
N GLY A 186 22.89 -13.51 13.36
CA GLY A 186 21.71 -14.40 13.50
C GLY A 186 21.19 -14.96 12.18
N GLY A 187 21.69 -14.48 11.05
CA GLY A 187 21.27 -14.88 9.72
C GLY A 187 19.82 -14.47 9.37
N MET A 188 19.40 -14.80 8.15
CA MET A 188 18.07 -14.47 7.64
C MET A 188 16.96 -15.21 8.39
N ASP A 189 17.24 -16.37 9.00
CA ASP A 189 16.27 -17.14 9.79
C ASP A 189 15.75 -16.35 10.99
N LYS A 190 16.62 -15.64 11.71
CA LYS A 190 16.23 -14.79 12.84
C LYS A 190 15.36 -13.61 12.38
N ILE A 191 15.62 -13.10 11.18
CA ILE A 191 14.77 -12.06 10.59
C ILE A 191 13.39 -12.62 10.24
N ALA A 192 13.32 -13.80 9.61
CA ALA A 192 12.06 -14.47 9.29
C ALA A 192 11.24 -14.76 10.56
N GLN A 193 11.89 -15.23 11.63
CA GLN A 193 11.26 -15.41 12.94
C GLN A 193 10.77 -14.09 13.53
N ALA A 194 11.57 -13.03 13.48
CA ALA A 194 11.20 -11.69 13.97
C ALA A 194 9.95 -11.13 13.28
N VAL A 195 9.88 -11.28 11.95
CA VAL A 195 8.71 -10.86 11.17
C VAL A 195 7.47 -11.68 11.54
N SER A 196 7.59 -12.99 11.69
CA SER A 196 6.49 -13.88 12.09
C SER A 196 5.99 -13.59 13.51
N ILE A 197 6.91 -13.35 14.46
CA ILE A 197 6.56 -12.98 15.85
C ILE A 197 5.89 -11.59 15.87
N GLY A 198 6.39 -10.62 15.11
CA GLY A 198 5.78 -9.29 15.02
C GLY A 198 4.34 -9.33 14.48
N ALA A 199 4.07 -10.20 13.50
CA ALA A 199 2.71 -10.42 13.00
C ALA A 199 1.81 -11.08 14.05
N LEU A 200 2.31 -12.08 14.80
CA LEU A 200 1.61 -12.69 15.93
C LEU A 200 1.28 -11.65 17.00
N VAL A 201 2.25 -10.81 17.40
CA VAL A 201 2.04 -9.75 18.40
C VAL A 201 0.98 -8.76 17.91
N THR A 202 1.02 -8.36 16.63
CA THR A 202 0.00 -7.49 16.03
C THR A 202 -1.39 -8.10 16.16
N PHE A 203 -1.55 -9.38 15.82
CA PHE A 203 -2.80 -10.11 15.97
C PHE A 203 -3.25 -10.18 17.43
N ALA A 204 -2.36 -10.61 18.33
CA ALA A 204 -2.67 -10.75 19.76
C ALA A 204 -3.16 -9.44 20.38
N MET A 205 -2.57 -8.31 20.02
CA MET A 205 -2.96 -7.00 20.52
C MET A 205 -4.32 -6.53 19.97
N GLN A 206 -4.76 -7.02 18.80
CA GLN A 206 -6.04 -6.64 18.20
C GLN A 206 -7.22 -7.48 18.71
N MET A 207 -6.95 -8.65 19.28
CA MET A 207 -8.00 -9.56 19.73
C MET A 207 -8.68 -9.08 21.02
N PRO A 208 -10.01 -9.19 21.09
CA PRO A 208 -10.80 -8.81 22.28
C PRO A 208 -10.80 -9.94 23.33
N TRP A 209 -9.61 -10.30 23.86
CA TRP A 209 -9.43 -11.44 24.76
C TRP A 209 -10.41 -11.43 25.94
N VAL A 210 -10.59 -10.27 26.57
CA VAL A 210 -11.51 -10.14 27.70
C VAL A 210 -12.94 -10.57 27.32
N GLN A 211 -13.39 -10.17 26.12
CA GLN A 211 -14.73 -10.52 25.65
C GLN A 211 -14.85 -11.99 25.26
N ILE A 212 -13.78 -12.58 24.69
CA ILE A 212 -13.74 -14.00 24.34
C ILE A 212 -13.89 -14.87 25.58
N PHE A 213 -13.23 -14.51 26.68
CA PHE A 213 -13.26 -15.28 27.92
C PHE A 213 -14.47 -14.95 28.80
N SER A 214 -15.04 -13.73 28.73
CA SER A 214 -16.16 -13.30 29.59
C SER A 214 -17.54 -13.50 28.97
N ARG A 215 -17.66 -13.50 27.64
CA ARG A 215 -18.92 -13.67 26.92
C ARG A 215 -18.99 -15.05 26.29
N GLY A 216 -20.02 -15.82 26.60
CA GLY A 216 -20.33 -17.03 25.83
C GLY A 216 -20.60 -16.69 24.35
N TRP A 217 -20.43 -17.66 23.47
CA TRP A 217 -20.82 -17.52 22.06
C TRP A 217 -21.84 -18.61 21.67
N PRO A 218 -23.11 -18.46 22.05
CA PRO A 218 -24.11 -19.46 21.73
C PRO A 218 -24.27 -19.57 20.20
N VAL A 219 -24.01 -20.78 19.67
CA VAL A 219 -24.15 -21.05 18.25
C VAL A 219 -25.63 -21.16 17.94
N THR A 220 -26.22 -20.14 17.30
CA THR A 220 -27.61 -20.09 16.88
C THR A 220 -27.73 -20.30 15.36
N LYS A 221 -28.93 -20.62 14.88
CA LYS A 221 -29.20 -20.72 13.44
C LYS A 221 -28.94 -19.40 12.72
N GLU A 222 -29.28 -18.29 13.38
CA GLU A 222 -29.08 -16.94 12.86
C GLU A 222 -27.57 -16.61 12.72
N SER A 223 -26.74 -16.97 13.71
CA SER A 223 -25.28 -16.74 13.63
C SER A 223 -24.66 -17.60 12.55
N GLN A 224 -25.07 -18.87 12.40
CA GLN A 224 -24.59 -19.75 11.30
C GLN A 224 -25.01 -19.22 9.93
N THR A 225 -26.24 -18.71 9.80
CA THR A 225 -26.71 -18.12 8.54
C THR A 225 -25.89 -16.88 8.18
N ALA A 226 -25.58 -16.04 9.16
CA ALA A 226 -24.73 -14.87 8.96
C ALA A 226 -23.30 -15.23 8.56
N VAL A 227 -22.69 -16.27 9.18
CA VAL A 227 -21.40 -16.83 8.78
C VAL A 227 -21.42 -17.32 7.32
N LYS A 228 -22.41 -18.14 6.97
CA LYS A 228 -22.56 -18.67 5.59
C LYS A 228 -22.69 -17.52 4.58
N ARG A 229 -23.49 -16.50 4.89
CA ARG A 229 -23.65 -15.33 4.03
C ARG A 229 -22.34 -14.54 3.87
N CYS A 230 -21.56 -14.40 4.95
CA CYS A 230 -20.24 -13.75 4.91
C CYS A 230 -19.28 -14.52 4.01
N LEU A 231 -19.17 -15.84 4.14
CA LEU A 231 -18.31 -16.68 3.31
C LEU A 231 -18.74 -16.66 1.84
N MET A 232 -20.05 -16.69 1.55
CA MET A 232 -20.57 -16.58 0.18
C MET A 232 -20.24 -15.24 -0.48
N LEU A 233 -20.31 -14.13 0.27
CA LEU A 233 -19.94 -12.81 -0.25
C LEU A 233 -18.42 -12.65 -0.41
N MET A 234 -17.64 -13.36 0.40
CA MET A 234 -16.17 -13.33 0.31
C MET A 234 -15.67 -13.94 -1.02
N LEU A 235 -16.30 -15.01 -1.54
CA LEU A 235 -15.83 -15.70 -2.75
C LEU A 235 -15.70 -14.79 -3.98
N PRO A 236 -16.72 -14.03 -4.41
CA PRO A 236 -16.56 -13.14 -5.55
C PRO A 236 -15.57 -12.00 -5.28
N LEU A 237 -15.43 -11.55 -4.01
CA LEU A 237 -14.45 -10.52 -3.62
C LEU A 237 -13.02 -11.05 -3.72
N LEU A 238 -12.77 -12.32 -3.41
CA LEU A 238 -11.46 -12.97 -3.61
C LEU A 238 -11.02 -12.89 -5.07
N ILE A 239 -11.93 -13.19 -6.01
CA ILE A 239 -11.63 -13.14 -7.45
C ILE A 239 -11.30 -11.70 -7.86
N GLY A 240 -12.07 -10.72 -7.40
CA GLY A 240 -11.84 -9.31 -7.71
C GLY A 240 -10.51 -8.77 -7.18
N LEU A 241 -10.05 -9.25 -6.03
CA LEU A 241 -8.77 -8.86 -5.44
C LEU A 241 -7.58 -9.64 -5.99
N ALA A 242 -7.81 -10.84 -6.55
CA ALA A 242 -6.75 -11.75 -6.96
C ALA A 242 -5.78 -11.11 -7.97
N CYS A 243 -6.29 -10.40 -8.98
CA CYS A 243 -5.45 -9.78 -10.01
C CYS A 243 -4.40 -8.83 -9.44
N ASN A 244 -4.81 -7.96 -8.49
CA ASN A 244 -3.89 -7.02 -7.84
C ASN A 244 -2.87 -7.73 -6.93
N GLN A 245 -3.24 -8.87 -6.37
CA GLN A 245 -2.38 -9.63 -5.47
C GLN A 245 -1.48 -10.63 -6.21
N LEU A 246 -1.80 -10.99 -7.44
CA LEU A 246 -0.98 -11.89 -8.27
C LEU A 246 0.20 -11.17 -8.94
N ASP A 247 0.11 -9.86 -9.12
CA ASP A 247 1.18 -9.07 -9.77
C ASP A 247 2.56 -9.24 -9.10
N PRO A 248 2.69 -9.18 -7.76
CA PRO A 248 3.97 -9.46 -7.09
C PRO A 248 4.50 -10.89 -7.31
N LEU A 249 3.63 -11.89 -7.44
CA LEU A 249 4.07 -13.26 -7.73
C LEU A 249 4.64 -13.37 -9.14
N LEU A 250 3.96 -12.77 -10.12
CA LEU A 250 4.46 -12.69 -11.49
C LEU A 250 5.80 -11.98 -11.57
N ASP A 251 5.96 -10.89 -10.84
CA ASP A 251 7.23 -10.16 -10.76
C ASP A 251 8.37 -11.04 -10.25
N ARG A 252 8.15 -11.83 -9.19
CA ARG A 252 9.16 -12.74 -8.63
C ARG A 252 9.48 -13.89 -9.58
N TYR A 253 8.44 -14.45 -10.22
CA TYR A 253 8.62 -15.48 -11.23
C TYR A 253 9.53 -15.01 -12.36
N LEU A 254 9.27 -13.82 -12.90
CA LEU A 254 10.02 -13.28 -14.05
C LEU A 254 11.43 -12.80 -13.69
N THR A 255 11.66 -12.36 -12.44
CA THR A 255 12.96 -11.88 -11.98
C THR A 255 13.82 -12.98 -11.36
N SER A 256 13.27 -14.18 -11.10
CA SER A 256 14.02 -15.29 -10.51
C SER A 256 15.28 -15.71 -11.30
N PRO A 257 15.34 -15.61 -12.65
CA PRO A 257 16.56 -15.91 -13.39
C PRO A 257 17.65 -14.83 -13.30
N LEU A 258 17.35 -13.69 -12.67
CA LEU A 258 18.27 -12.54 -12.60
C LEU A 258 18.79 -12.40 -11.16
N PRO A 259 20.06 -12.76 -10.86
CA PRO A 259 20.61 -12.71 -9.51
C PRO A 259 20.47 -11.32 -8.86
N GLY A 260 20.05 -11.24 -7.60
CA GLY A 260 19.85 -10.00 -6.86
C GLY A 260 18.61 -9.19 -7.25
N SER A 261 17.95 -9.52 -8.38
CA SER A 261 16.86 -8.72 -8.92
C SER A 261 15.56 -8.79 -8.10
N ILE A 262 15.31 -9.90 -7.42
CA ILE A 262 14.14 -10.05 -6.56
C ILE A 262 14.21 -9.06 -5.39
N SER A 263 15.33 -8.96 -4.72
CA SER A 263 15.55 -8.04 -3.61
C SER A 263 15.67 -6.60 -4.08
N GLN A 264 16.38 -6.32 -5.18
CA GLN A 264 16.46 -4.99 -5.78
C GLN A 264 15.09 -4.43 -6.14
N LEU A 265 14.24 -5.24 -6.81
CA LEU A 265 12.83 -4.89 -7.06
C LEU A 265 12.05 -4.72 -5.76
N GLY A 266 12.33 -5.55 -4.76
CA GLY A 266 11.72 -5.48 -3.43
C GLY A 266 11.97 -4.13 -2.75
N TYR A 267 13.21 -3.63 -2.76
CA TYR A 267 13.56 -2.31 -2.22
C TYR A 267 12.87 -1.18 -3.01
N ALA A 268 12.97 -1.20 -4.33
CA ALA A 268 12.37 -0.18 -5.19
C ALA A 268 10.83 -0.14 -5.04
N SER A 269 10.17 -1.30 -5.07
CA SER A 269 8.71 -1.40 -4.96
C SER A 269 8.18 -0.95 -3.60
N ARG A 270 8.90 -1.20 -2.50
CA ARG A 270 8.50 -0.73 -1.16
C ARG A 270 8.58 0.78 -1.03
N LEU A 271 9.62 1.40 -1.61
CA LEU A 271 9.71 2.86 -1.67
C LEU A 271 8.60 3.46 -2.54
N ALA A 272 8.35 2.88 -3.72
CA ALA A 272 7.26 3.29 -4.59
C ALA A 272 5.88 3.16 -3.91
N ALA A 273 5.63 2.04 -3.21
CA ALA A 273 4.39 1.80 -2.46
C ALA A 273 4.19 2.79 -1.31
N ALA A 274 5.27 3.17 -0.59
CA ALA A 274 5.19 4.19 0.46
C ALA A 274 4.76 5.55 -0.12
N VAL A 275 5.35 5.96 -1.24
CA VAL A 275 4.99 7.20 -1.95
C VAL A 275 3.56 7.13 -2.46
N LEU A 276 3.15 6.01 -3.07
CA LEU A 276 1.79 5.79 -3.56
C LEU A 276 0.76 5.89 -2.42
N THR A 277 1.04 5.25 -1.28
CA THR A 277 0.16 5.29 -0.10
C THR A 277 -0.02 6.71 0.41
N LEU A 278 1.06 7.48 0.53
CA LEU A 278 1.00 8.86 1.01
C LEU A 278 0.27 9.79 0.02
N SER A 279 0.40 9.54 -1.29
CA SER A 279 -0.20 10.36 -2.34
C SER A 279 -1.70 10.10 -2.52
N ALA A 280 -2.09 8.83 -2.57
CA ALA A 280 -3.45 8.44 -2.97
C ALA A 280 -4.43 8.40 -1.81
N SER A 281 -4.03 7.82 -0.65
CA SER A 281 -4.99 7.52 0.43
C SER A 281 -5.56 8.76 1.10
N GLY A 282 -4.76 9.80 1.30
CA GLY A 282 -5.22 11.04 1.94
C GLY A 282 -6.30 11.75 1.15
N LEU A 283 -6.08 11.92 -0.16
CA LEU A 283 -7.01 12.63 -1.03
C LEU A 283 -8.28 11.81 -1.31
N ALA A 284 -8.14 10.49 -1.51
CA ALA A 284 -9.28 9.62 -1.78
C ALA A 284 -10.31 9.64 -0.65
N VAL A 285 -9.87 9.71 0.61
CA VAL A 285 -10.76 9.79 1.78
C VAL A 285 -11.49 11.13 1.83
N VAL A 286 -10.83 12.23 1.49
CA VAL A 286 -11.41 13.58 1.57
C VAL A 286 -12.31 13.88 0.36
N ALA A 287 -11.90 13.53 -0.84
CA ALA A 287 -12.64 13.83 -2.07
C ALA A 287 -13.87 12.93 -2.28
N PHE A 288 -13.83 11.66 -1.85
CA PHE A 288 -14.89 10.70 -2.14
C PHE A 288 -16.28 11.11 -1.64
N PRO A 289 -16.49 11.65 -0.42
CA PRO A 289 -17.80 12.11 0.03
C PRO A 289 -18.39 13.24 -0.81
N ALA A 290 -17.54 14.18 -1.26
CA ALA A 290 -17.97 15.28 -2.13
C ALA A 290 -18.35 14.76 -3.53
N LEU A 291 -17.53 13.87 -4.12
CA LEU A 291 -17.83 13.21 -5.39
C LEU A 291 -19.14 12.43 -5.33
N ALA A 292 -19.35 11.64 -4.27
CA ALA A 292 -20.56 10.85 -4.10
C ALA A 292 -21.82 11.73 -3.93
N ARG A 293 -21.71 12.85 -3.21
CA ARG A 293 -22.82 13.80 -3.04
C ARG A 293 -23.19 14.45 -4.37
N HIS A 294 -22.23 15.03 -5.11
CA HIS A 294 -22.52 15.69 -6.38
C HIS A 294 -23.02 14.72 -7.46
N ALA A 295 -22.52 13.47 -7.45
CA ALA A 295 -23.05 12.43 -8.32
C ALA A 295 -24.52 12.07 -7.98
N ALA A 296 -24.87 12.01 -6.69
CA ALA A 296 -26.25 11.74 -6.24
C ALA A 296 -27.20 12.91 -6.55
N GLU A 297 -26.72 14.14 -6.43
CA GLU A 297 -27.45 15.37 -6.81
C GLU A 297 -27.60 15.53 -8.33
N ARG A 298 -26.90 14.74 -9.13
CA ARG A 298 -26.79 14.85 -10.60
C ARG A 298 -26.28 16.22 -11.07
N ASP A 299 -25.43 16.85 -10.26
CA ASP A 299 -24.82 18.13 -10.56
C ASP A 299 -23.46 17.88 -11.24
N ASP A 300 -23.53 17.70 -12.56
CA ASP A 300 -22.34 17.39 -13.37
C ASP A 300 -21.32 18.53 -13.38
N ASP A 301 -21.73 19.79 -13.19
CA ASP A 301 -20.81 20.92 -13.18
C ASP A 301 -19.97 20.94 -11.88
N LYS A 302 -20.61 20.71 -10.73
CA LYS A 302 -19.87 20.58 -9.47
C LYS A 302 -19.01 19.32 -9.45
N LEU A 303 -19.52 18.21 -10.00
CA LEU A 303 -18.76 16.97 -10.11
C LEU A 303 -17.50 17.17 -10.98
N ARG A 304 -17.60 17.86 -12.12
CA ARG A 304 -16.44 18.23 -12.96
C ARG A 304 -15.45 19.09 -12.21
N ALA A 305 -15.94 20.11 -11.49
CA ALA A 305 -15.09 21.01 -10.72
C ALA A 305 -14.32 20.28 -9.62
N GLU A 306 -14.97 19.32 -8.91
CA GLU A 306 -14.34 18.52 -7.86
C GLU A 306 -13.28 17.57 -8.45
N ILE A 307 -13.58 16.91 -9.58
CA ILE A 307 -12.60 16.06 -10.30
C ILE A 307 -11.40 16.89 -10.73
N ALA A 308 -11.63 18.07 -11.35
CA ALA A 308 -10.56 18.96 -11.78
C ALA A 308 -9.69 19.42 -10.59
N ALA A 309 -10.29 19.73 -9.46
CA ALA A 309 -9.58 20.12 -8.24
C ALA A 309 -8.71 18.95 -7.71
N ALA A 310 -9.25 17.73 -7.68
CA ALA A 310 -8.52 16.53 -7.28
C ALA A 310 -7.34 16.22 -8.21
N LEU A 311 -7.54 16.31 -9.54
CA LEU A 311 -6.48 16.11 -10.52
C LEU A 311 -5.39 17.17 -10.41
N ARG A 312 -5.75 18.45 -10.22
CA ARG A 312 -4.79 19.54 -9.99
C ARG A 312 -3.98 19.32 -8.72
N PHE A 313 -4.62 18.91 -7.62
CA PHE A 313 -3.92 18.60 -6.37
C PHE A 313 -2.93 17.44 -6.54
N LEU A 314 -3.35 16.35 -7.18
CA LEU A 314 -2.45 15.22 -7.47
C LEU A 314 -1.31 15.63 -8.40
N THR A 315 -1.57 16.44 -9.42
CA THR A 315 -0.51 16.95 -10.31
C THR A 315 0.53 17.74 -9.51
N LEU A 316 0.07 18.62 -8.62
CA LEU A 316 0.95 19.42 -7.78
C LEU A 316 1.80 18.59 -6.83
N LEU A 317 1.28 17.46 -6.35
CA LEU A 317 1.97 16.52 -5.46
C LEU A 317 2.90 15.58 -6.22
N LEU A 318 2.42 14.98 -7.32
CA LEU A 318 3.14 13.91 -8.03
C LEU A 318 4.28 14.42 -8.90
N VAL A 319 4.15 15.60 -9.52
CA VAL A 319 5.23 16.13 -10.40
C VAL A 319 6.54 16.33 -9.65
N PRO A 320 6.57 16.99 -8.46
CA PRO A 320 7.79 17.10 -7.68
C PRO A 320 8.34 15.75 -7.22
N VAL A 321 7.45 14.82 -6.83
CA VAL A 321 7.84 13.48 -6.42
C VAL A 321 8.53 12.74 -7.57
N VAL A 322 7.97 12.78 -8.78
CA VAL A 322 8.58 12.18 -9.97
C VAL A 322 9.92 12.82 -10.28
N VAL A 323 10.02 14.15 -10.21
CA VAL A 323 11.30 14.85 -10.43
C VAL A 323 12.35 14.38 -9.43
N VAL A 324 12.01 14.30 -8.15
CA VAL A 324 12.93 13.79 -7.10
C VAL A 324 13.31 12.35 -7.37
N LEU A 325 12.36 11.47 -7.71
CA LEU A 325 12.64 10.06 -7.94
C LEU A 325 13.40 9.79 -9.24
N VAL A 326 13.30 10.66 -10.24
CA VAL A 326 14.07 10.51 -11.49
C VAL A 326 15.48 11.09 -11.37
N TRP A 327 15.61 12.26 -10.77
CA TRP A 327 16.90 13.00 -10.75
C TRP A 327 17.73 12.75 -9.51
N PHE A 328 17.08 12.50 -8.36
CA PHE A 328 17.72 12.33 -7.07
C PHE A 328 17.60 10.92 -6.49
N ALA A 329 17.03 9.94 -7.25
CA ALA A 329 16.93 8.57 -6.77
C ALA A 329 18.28 8.01 -6.35
N ASN A 330 19.31 8.18 -7.19
CA ASN A 330 20.65 7.62 -6.91
C ASN A 330 21.28 8.23 -5.63
N PRO A 331 21.45 9.55 -5.47
CA PRO A 331 21.97 10.10 -4.22
C PRO A 331 21.08 9.80 -3.01
N LEU A 332 19.75 9.72 -3.19
CA LEU A 332 18.84 9.38 -2.11
C LEU A 332 19.02 7.93 -1.65
N ILE A 333 19.04 6.98 -2.56
CA ILE A 333 19.26 5.55 -2.26
C ILE A 333 20.67 5.33 -1.68
N ARG A 334 21.69 6.02 -2.21
CA ARG A 334 23.04 5.98 -1.67
C ARG A 334 23.07 6.42 -0.20
N ASP A 335 22.52 7.58 0.11
CA ASP A 335 22.58 8.12 1.46
C ASP A 335 21.71 7.31 2.44
N LEU A 336 20.63 6.66 1.96
CA LEU A 336 19.73 5.85 2.77
C LEU A 336 20.19 4.40 2.92
N LEU A 337 20.52 3.71 1.82
CA LEU A 337 20.68 2.25 1.79
C LEU A 337 22.13 1.79 1.60
N GLN A 338 22.99 2.58 0.95
CA GLN A 338 24.37 2.16 0.62
C GLN A 338 25.24 2.08 1.88
N ARG A 339 25.04 1.01 2.65
CA ARG A 339 25.77 0.72 3.89
C ARG A 339 25.97 -0.78 4.06
N GLY A 340 27.11 -1.19 4.61
CA GLY A 340 27.41 -2.60 4.85
C GLY A 340 27.50 -3.39 3.54
N ARG A 341 26.62 -4.37 3.34
CA ARG A 341 26.62 -5.23 2.15
C ARG A 341 25.86 -4.65 0.96
N PHE A 342 25.15 -3.53 1.11
CA PHE A 342 24.47 -2.87 0.00
C PHE A 342 25.45 -2.07 -0.82
N SER A 343 25.77 -2.53 -2.02
CA SER A 343 26.84 -2.02 -2.87
C SER A 343 26.45 -0.75 -3.64
N ALA A 344 27.43 -0.14 -4.32
CA ALA A 344 27.19 0.97 -5.25
C ALA A 344 26.41 0.52 -6.50
N GLU A 345 26.61 -0.73 -6.94
CA GLU A 345 25.85 -1.29 -8.07
C GLU A 345 24.40 -1.52 -7.68
N ASP A 346 24.12 -2.04 -6.47
CA ASP A 346 22.75 -2.14 -5.94
C ASP A 346 22.07 -0.78 -5.90
N THR A 347 22.80 0.25 -5.45
CA THR A 347 22.32 1.64 -5.45
C THR A 347 21.89 2.07 -6.85
N ARG A 348 22.69 1.80 -7.86
CA ARG A 348 22.42 2.15 -9.23
C ARG A 348 21.19 1.41 -9.77
N VAL A 349 21.13 0.10 -9.58
CA VAL A 349 20.00 -0.73 -10.07
C VAL A 349 18.71 -0.36 -9.36
N VAL A 350 18.69 -0.26 -8.03
CA VAL A 350 17.51 0.09 -7.25
C VAL A 350 17.02 1.50 -7.59
N SER A 351 17.93 2.48 -7.75
CA SER A 351 17.55 3.85 -8.11
C SER A 351 16.95 3.93 -9.52
N SER A 352 17.55 3.24 -10.50
CA SER A 352 17.03 3.18 -11.87
C SER A 352 15.67 2.46 -11.92
N THR A 353 15.51 1.37 -11.18
CA THR A 353 14.23 0.65 -11.06
C THR A 353 13.16 1.53 -10.43
N LEU A 354 13.48 2.27 -9.36
CA LEU A 354 12.55 3.20 -8.71
C LEU A 354 12.13 4.33 -9.66
N ALA A 355 13.05 4.87 -10.45
CA ALA A 355 12.75 5.87 -11.47
C ALA A 355 11.78 5.30 -12.54
N MET A 356 12.01 4.06 -12.99
CA MET A 356 11.07 3.39 -13.91
C MET A 356 9.70 3.13 -13.30
N LEU A 357 9.59 2.91 -11.98
CA LEU A 357 8.31 2.74 -11.28
C LEU A 357 7.53 4.06 -11.05
N CYS A 358 8.04 5.22 -11.47
CA CYS A 358 7.29 6.48 -11.36
C CYS A 358 5.95 6.44 -12.08
N GLY A 359 5.83 5.72 -13.20
CA GLY A 359 4.57 5.54 -13.91
C GLY A 359 3.52 4.78 -13.09
N LEU A 360 3.94 3.78 -12.29
CA LEU A 360 3.09 3.11 -11.31
C LEU A 360 2.61 4.09 -10.24
N ILE A 361 3.48 4.96 -9.72
CA ILE A 361 3.10 5.95 -8.70
C ILE A 361 2.06 6.92 -9.25
N VAL A 362 2.31 7.47 -10.44
CA VAL A 362 1.39 8.41 -11.11
C VAL A 362 0.09 7.72 -11.49
N GLY A 363 0.17 6.60 -12.21
CA GLY A 363 -1.00 5.85 -12.68
C GLY A 363 -1.83 5.28 -11.52
N GLY A 364 -1.19 4.78 -10.46
CA GLY A 364 -1.88 4.29 -9.26
C GLY A 364 -2.61 5.40 -8.51
N SER A 365 -1.96 6.54 -8.27
CA SER A 365 -2.57 7.67 -7.55
C SER A 365 -3.75 8.28 -8.31
N LEU A 366 -3.61 8.53 -9.60
CA LEU A 366 -4.68 9.04 -10.45
C LEU A 366 -5.79 7.98 -10.67
N GLY A 367 -5.40 6.71 -10.76
CA GLY A 367 -6.32 5.57 -10.88
C GLY A 367 -7.22 5.41 -9.67
N GLU A 368 -6.70 5.61 -8.46
CA GLU A 368 -7.48 5.55 -7.21
C GLU A 368 -8.60 6.61 -7.21
N ILE A 369 -8.30 7.86 -7.59
CA ILE A 369 -9.33 8.91 -7.70
C ILE A 369 -10.32 8.59 -8.82
N SER A 370 -9.84 8.14 -9.99
CA SER A 370 -10.71 7.76 -11.10
C SER A 370 -11.67 6.63 -10.71
N ALA A 371 -11.20 5.63 -9.98
CA ALA A 371 -12.06 4.56 -9.46
C ALA A 371 -13.15 5.09 -8.52
N LYS A 372 -12.82 6.07 -7.62
CA LYS A 372 -13.80 6.72 -6.75
C LYS A 372 -14.89 7.46 -7.53
N VAL A 373 -14.56 8.08 -8.66
CA VAL A 373 -15.56 8.69 -9.55
C VAL A 373 -16.53 7.62 -10.09
N PHE A 374 -16.04 6.48 -10.57
CA PHE A 374 -16.92 5.39 -10.99
C PHE A 374 -17.76 4.84 -9.83
N TYR A 375 -17.19 4.69 -8.64
CA TYR A 375 -17.93 4.23 -7.44
C TYR A 375 -19.02 5.23 -7.03
N SER A 376 -18.80 6.54 -7.21
CA SER A 376 -19.83 7.55 -6.96
C SER A 376 -21.04 7.40 -7.92
N TRP A 377 -20.83 6.87 -9.12
CA TRP A 377 -21.88 6.49 -10.06
C TRP A 377 -22.46 5.09 -9.82
N GLN A 378 -22.09 4.43 -8.71
CA GLN A 378 -22.46 3.04 -8.40
C GLN A 378 -21.97 2.02 -9.46
N ASN A 379 -20.99 2.39 -10.26
CA ASN A 379 -20.40 1.56 -11.29
C ASN A 379 -19.07 0.97 -10.79
N THR A 380 -19.12 -0.20 -10.19
CA THR A 380 -17.93 -0.93 -9.74
C THR A 380 -17.35 -1.83 -10.82
N ARG A 381 -18.13 -2.15 -11.87
CA ARG A 381 -17.73 -3.09 -12.92
C ARG A 381 -16.66 -2.51 -13.84
N THR A 382 -16.80 -1.25 -14.25
CA THR A 382 -15.87 -0.62 -15.19
C THR A 382 -14.43 -0.56 -14.67
N PRO A 383 -14.13 -0.09 -13.45
CA PRO A 383 -12.77 -0.12 -12.91
C PRO A 383 -12.19 -1.54 -12.79
N VAL A 384 -13.02 -2.53 -12.42
CA VAL A 384 -12.57 -3.92 -12.31
C VAL A 384 -12.21 -4.50 -13.69
N ILE A 385 -13.02 -4.26 -14.71
CA ILE A 385 -12.73 -4.73 -16.08
C ILE A 385 -11.46 -4.07 -16.62
N ILE A 386 -11.30 -2.75 -16.45
CA ILE A 386 -10.10 -2.04 -16.88
C ILE A 386 -8.87 -2.57 -16.12
N GLY A 387 -8.99 -2.79 -14.81
CA GLY A 387 -7.92 -3.37 -14.00
C GLY A 387 -7.50 -4.76 -14.48
N LEU A 388 -8.46 -5.62 -14.80
CA LEU A 388 -8.21 -6.97 -15.31
C LEU A 388 -7.54 -6.95 -16.69
N LEU A 389 -8.07 -6.16 -17.61
CA LEU A 389 -7.48 -6.01 -18.95
C LEU A 389 -6.08 -5.41 -18.86
N GLY A 390 -5.91 -4.37 -18.02
CA GLY A 390 -4.61 -3.75 -17.81
C GLY A 390 -3.59 -4.72 -17.20
N PHE A 391 -3.98 -5.54 -16.21
CA PHE A 391 -3.13 -6.58 -15.68
C PHE A 391 -2.72 -7.60 -16.75
N SER A 392 -3.66 -8.03 -17.60
CA SER A 392 -3.35 -8.96 -18.69
C SER A 392 -2.37 -8.37 -19.72
N ILE A 393 -2.57 -7.10 -20.10
CA ILE A 393 -1.64 -6.37 -20.97
C ILE A 393 -0.29 -6.19 -20.26
N GLY A 394 -0.31 -5.81 -18.98
CA GLY A 394 0.89 -5.65 -18.15
C GLY A 394 1.69 -6.94 -18.05
N ALA A 395 1.03 -8.08 -17.83
CA ALA A 395 1.68 -9.40 -17.82
C ALA A 395 2.36 -9.70 -19.16
N ALA A 396 1.66 -9.48 -20.28
CA ALA A 396 2.23 -9.68 -21.62
C ALA A 396 3.45 -8.77 -21.86
N LEU A 397 3.38 -7.49 -21.48
CA LEU A 397 4.49 -6.56 -21.58
C LEU A 397 5.68 -6.98 -20.69
N LYS A 398 5.43 -7.46 -19.47
CA LYS A 398 6.46 -7.95 -18.56
C LYS A 398 7.22 -9.13 -19.16
N PHE A 399 6.51 -10.12 -19.71
CA PHE A 399 7.14 -11.26 -20.42
C PHE A 399 7.99 -10.81 -21.60
N GLN A 400 7.51 -9.83 -22.37
CA GLN A 400 8.22 -9.36 -23.56
C GLN A 400 9.42 -8.48 -23.22
N TRP A 401 9.35 -7.62 -22.19
CA TRP A 401 10.36 -6.62 -21.91
C TRP A 401 11.41 -7.08 -20.89
N VAL A 402 11.12 -8.11 -20.08
CA VAL A 402 12.10 -8.61 -19.10
C VAL A 402 13.31 -9.27 -19.78
N GLN A 403 13.11 -9.97 -20.90
CA GLN A 403 14.21 -10.64 -21.61
C GLN A 403 15.25 -9.66 -22.15
N PRO A 404 14.90 -8.60 -22.92
CA PRO A 404 15.90 -7.68 -23.46
C PRO A 404 16.39 -6.63 -22.46
N HIS A 405 15.62 -6.27 -21.43
CA HIS A 405 15.92 -5.13 -20.55
C HIS A 405 16.01 -5.50 -19.07
N GLY A 406 15.91 -6.78 -18.72
CA GLY A 406 15.99 -7.26 -17.35
C GLY A 406 14.98 -6.59 -16.41
N LEU A 407 15.44 -6.24 -15.21
CA LEU A 407 14.63 -5.63 -14.17
C LEU A 407 14.01 -4.28 -14.58
N LEU A 408 14.75 -3.48 -15.37
CA LEU A 408 14.23 -2.19 -15.86
C LEU A 408 13.07 -2.37 -16.81
N GLY A 409 13.12 -3.40 -17.68
CA GLY A 409 12.01 -3.74 -18.57
C GLY A 409 10.76 -4.12 -17.81
N LEU A 410 10.88 -4.91 -16.75
CA LEU A 410 9.77 -5.27 -15.88
C LEU A 410 9.15 -4.05 -15.19
N ALA A 411 9.98 -3.16 -14.62
CA ALA A 411 9.51 -1.94 -13.96
C ALA A 411 8.84 -0.97 -14.96
N ALA A 412 9.38 -0.85 -16.18
CA ALA A 412 8.79 -0.07 -17.25
C ALA A 412 7.44 -0.64 -17.70
N ALA A 413 7.32 -1.97 -17.85
CA ALA A 413 6.06 -2.64 -18.18
C ALA A 413 4.99 -2.41 -17.10
N THR A 414 5.38 -2.48 -15.82
CA THR A 414 4.50 -2.16 -14.70
C THR A 414 3.98 -0.72 -14.80
N SER A 415 4.87 0.23 -15.02
CA SER A 415 4.50 1.64 -15.20
C SER A 415 3.60 1.87 -16.41
N ALA A 416 3.89 1.20 -17.52
CA ALA A 416 3.12 1.36 -18.76
C ALA A 416 1.65 0.92 -18.58
N TYR A 417 1.40 -0.24 -17.94
CA TYR A 417 0.02 -0.67 -17.78
C TYR A 417 -0.76 0.15 -16.74
N TYR A 418 -0.10 0.64 -15.66
CA TYR A 418 -0.76 1.56 -14.72
C TYR A 418 -1.14 2.88 -15.39
N LEU A 419 -0.27 3.44 -16.22
CA LEU A 419 -0.56 4.64 -17.00
C LEU A 419 -1.66 4.39 -18.04
N LEU A 420 -1.64 3.24 -18.73
CA LEU A 420 -2.70 2.85 -19.66
C LEU A 420 -4.06 2.78 -18.96
N ASN A 421 -4.12 2.12 -17.79
CA ASN A 421 -5.35 2.02 -17.01
C ASN A 421 -5.93 3.39 -16.66
N VAL A 422 -5.11 4.31 -16.18
CA VAL A 422 -5.60 5.64 -15.80
C VAL A 422 -6.00 6.47 -17.02
N ILE A 423 -5.29 6.36 -18.16
CA ILE A 423 -5.66 7.03 -19.40
C ILE A 423 -7.04 6.56 -19.87
N VAL A 424 -7.30 5.25 -19.85
CA VAL A 424 -8.60 4.68 -20.21
C VAL A 424 -9.69 5.16 -19.25
N MET A 425 -9.43 5.11 -17.93
CA MET A 425 -10.42 5.55 -16.92
C MET A 425 -10.76 7.04 -17.07
N LEU A 426 -9.75 7.92 -17.17
CA LEU A 426 -9.97 9.35 -17.36
C LEU A 426 -10.61 9.66 -18.70
N GLY A 427 -10.26 8.92 -19.76
CA GLY A 427 -10.91 9.02 -21.08
C GLY A 427 -12.41 8.72 -21.00
N LEU A 428 -12.81 7.65 -20.32
CA LEU A 428 -14.23 7.30 -20.12
C LEU A 428 -14.96 8.34 -19.26
N ILE A 429 -14.31 8.88 -18.24
CA ILE A 429 -14.88 9.98 -17.44
C ILE A 429 -15.07 11.22 -18.30
N ALA A 430 -14.07 11.57 -19.15
CA ALA A 430 -14.13 12.71 -20.05
C ALA A 430 -15.19 12.54 -21.14
N LEU A 431 -15.40 11.33 -21.66
CA LEU A 431 -16.49 11.05 -22.61
C LEU A 431 -17.88 11.29 -21.99
N ARG A 432 -18.04 11.05 -20.70
CA ARG A 432 -19.31 11.24 -19.99
C ARG A 432 -19.53 12.68 -19.53
N LEU A 433 -18.50 13.31 -18.95
CA LEU A 433 -18.61 14.64 -18.33
C LEU A 433 -18.04 15.77 -19.21
N GLY A 434 -17.38 15.46 -20.32
CA GLY A 434 -16.66 16.42 -21.15
C GLY A 434 -15.24 16.71 -20.65
N LEU A 435 -14.46 17.41 -21.48
CA LEU A 435 -13.06 17.75 -21.19
C LEU A 435 -12.89 18.77 -20.04
N GLY A 436 -13.97 19.33 -19.52
CA GLY A 436 -13.94 20.25 -18.38
C GLY A 436 -13.34 19.67 -17.11
N ILE A 437 -13.26 18.33 -16.98
CA ILE A 437 -12.56 17.64 -15.88
C ILE A 437 -11.06 17.96 -15.84
N PHE A 438 -10.46 18.41 -16.95
CA PHE A 438 -9.05 18.80 -17.04
C PHE A 438 -8.85 20.31 -16.88
N HIS A 439 -9.88 21.06 -16.50
CA HIS A 439 -9.79 22.51 -16.37
C HIS A 439 -8.71 22.91 -15.37
N GLY A 440 -7.76 23.74 -15.81
CA GLY A 440 -6.64 24.24 -15.00
C GLY A 440 -5.52 23.22 -14.74
N VAL A 441 -5.67 21.93 -15.12
CA VAL A 441 -4.65 20.88 -14.88
C VAL A 441 -3.36 21.21 -15.64
N LEU A 442 -3.44 21.65 -16.90
CA LEU A 442 -2.26 22.03 -17.69
C LEU A 442 -1.49 23.20 -17.05
N GLY A 443 -2.22 24.23 -16.62
CA GLY A 443 -1.61 25.38 -15.93
C GLY A 443 -0.91 24.96 -14.62
N THR A 444 -1.56 24.09 -13.83
CA THR A 444 -0.95 23.51 -12.60
C THR A 444 0.26 22.64 -12.95
N LEU A 445 0.21 21.84 -14.02
CA LEU A 445 1.34 21.03 -14.48
C LEU A 445 2.57 21.90 -14.81
N ILE A 446 2.38 22.94 -15.61
CA ILE A 446 3.47 23.87 -15.99
C ILE A 446 4.09 24.50 -14.73
N ARG A 447 3.27 25.01 -13.81
CA ARG A 447 3.75 25.60 -12.55
C ARG A 447 4.49 24.57 -11.67
N ALA A 448 3.96 23.36 -11.57
CA ALA A 448 4.59 22.27 -10.82
C ALA A 448 5.95 21.88 -11.45
N VAL A 449 6.05 21.83 -12.78
CA VAL A 449 7.33 21.54 -13.48
C VAL A 449 8.34 22.67 -13.21
N ILE A 450 7.95 23.93 -13.35
CA ILE A 450 8.83 25.07 -13.06
C ILE A 450 9.30 25.04 -11.61
N GLY A 451 8.38 24.86 -10.66
CA GLY A 451 8.69 24.78 -9.24
C GLY A 451 9.61 23.60 -8.91
N SER A 452 9.36 22.45 -9.55
CA SER A 452 10.19 21.25 -9.36
C SER A 452 11.58 21.42 -9.97
N ALA A 453 11.71 22.09 -11.12
CA ALA A 453 13.01 22.41 -11.72
C ALA A 453 13.84 23.35 -10.83
N ALA A 454 13.22 24.38 -10.26
CA ALA A 454 13.88 25.27 -9.29
C ALA A 454 14.30 24.51 -8.03
N ALA A 455 13.41 23.65 -7.50
CA ALA A 455 13.69 22.80 -6.34
C ALA A 455 14.84 21.82 -6.61
N ALA A 456 14.85 21.21 -7.80
CA ALA A 456 15.94 20.34 -8.24
C ALA A 456 17.28 21.07 -8.35
N GLY A 457 17.29 22.31 -8.86
CA GLY A 457 18.48 23.16 -8.89
C GLY A 457 19.07 23.42 -7.50
N VAL A 458 18.24 23.77 -6.54
CA VAL A 458 18.64 23.97 -5.12
C VAL A 458 19.15 22.65 -4.53
N GLY A 459 18.43 21.56 -4.75
CA GLY A 459 18.84 20.23 -4.29
C GLY A 459 20.21 19.83 -4.86
N TRP A 460 20.46 20.07 -6.14
CA TRP A 460 21.74 19.77 -6.79
C TRP A 460 22.89 20.59 -6.22
N LEU A 461 22.65 21.86 -5.91
CA LEU A 461 23.66 22.71 -5.25
C LEU A 461 24.04 22.15 -3.86
N LEU A 462 23.04 21.66 -3.09
CA LEU A 462 23.26 21.08 -1.78
C LEU A 462 23.98 19.73 -1.83
N LEU A 463 23.82 18.95 -2.90
CA LEU A 463 24.58 17.70 -3.10
C LEU A 463 26.09 17.94 -3.21
N ARG A 464 26.52 19.17 -3.55
CA ARG A 464 27.95 19.56 -3.62
C ARG A 464 28.54 19.99 -2.29
N THR A 465 27.71 20.08 -1.23
CA THR A 465 28.17 20.45 0.10
C THR A 465 28.68 19.25 0.88
N SER A 466 29.53 19.49 1.87
CA SER A 466 30.06 18.46 2.78
C SER A 466 29.10 18.13 3.94
N LEU A 467 27.83 18.46 3.84
CA LEU A 467 26.83 18.15 4.86
C LEU A 467 26.61 16.63 4.99
N PRO A 468 26.31 16.12 6.20
CA PRO A 468 25.91 14.74 6.35
C PRO A 468 24.56 14.49 5.65
N CYS A 469 24.46 13.42 4.84
CA CYS A 469 23.28 13.08 4.05
C CYS A 469 22.78 14.25 3.17
N PRO A 470 23.58 14.76 2.23
CA PRO A 470 23.26 15.96 1.47
C PRO A 470 21.99 15.82 0.61
N SER A 471 21.61 14.58 0.23
CA SER A 471 20.37 14.32 -0.50
C SER A 471 19.12 14.62 0.34
N LEU A 472 19.14 14.35 1.64
CA LEU A 472 18.00 14.62 2.53
C LEU A 472 17.84 16.15 2.73
N TRP A 473 18.95 16.86 2.93
CA TRP A 473 18.93 18.33 3.00
C TRP A 473 18.50 18.94 1.67
N GLY A 474 18.96 18.38 0.54
CA GLY A 474 18.54 18.76 -0.80
C GLY A 474 17.05 18.57 -1.02
N ALA A 475 16.48 17.45 -0.58
CA ALA A 475 15.05 17.18 -0.66
C ALA A 475 14.23 18.15 0.22
N ALA A 476 14.66 18.41 1.46
CA ALA A 476 13.99 19.34 2.37
C ALA A 476 14.00 20.78 1.83
N ALA A 477 15.17 21.30 1.43
CA ALA A 477 15.30 22.64 0.87
C ALA A 477 14.59 22.77 -0.48
N GLY A 478 14.63 21.72 -1.31
CA GLY A 478 13.85 21.62 -2.55
C GLY A 478 12.36 21.71 -2.29
N GLY A 479 11.84 21.03 -1.27
CA GLY A 479 10.43 21.12 -0.86
C GLY A 479 10.02 22.54 -0.46
N VAL A 480 10.86 23.24 0.30
CA VAL A 480 10.63 24.64 0.68
C VAL A 480 10.66 25.53 -0.57
N THR A 481 11.65 25.36 -1.45
CA THR A 481 11.76 26.12 -2.70
C THR A 481 10.54 25.92 -3.58
N LEU A 482 10.08 24.68 -3.72
CA LEU A 482 8.86 24.34 -4.47
C LEU A 482 7.65 25.12 -3.92
N LEU A 483 7.42 25.10 -2.61
CA LEU A 483 6.32 25.83 -1.99
C LEU A 483 6.42 27.33 -2.24
N ILE A 484 7.61 27.93 -2.11
CA ILE A 484 7.84 29.33 -2.40
C ILE A 484 7.50 29.66 -3.85
N VAL A 485 8.00 28.89 -4.81
CA VAL A 485 7.75 29.11 -6.25
C VAL A 485 6.27 28.97 -6.57
N LEU A 486 5.58 27.97 -6.02
CA LEU A 486 4.14 27.75 -6.26
C LEU A 486 3.29 28.88 -5.68
N VAL A 487 3.67 29.42 -4.52
CA VAL A 487 3.03 30.61 -3.93
C VAL A 487 3.26 31.84 -4.81
N LEU A 488 4.48 32.05 -5.29
CA LEU A 488 4.82 33.16 -6.18
C LEU A 488 4.10 33.10 -7.53
N LEU A 489 3.89 31.86 -8.04
CA LEU A 489 3.13 31.64 -9.30
C LEU A 489 1.60 31.69 -9.10
N HIS A 490 1.13 32.08 -7.93
CA HIS A 490 -0.29 32.24 -7.60
C HIS A 490 -1.12 30.97 -7.91
N ASP A 491 -0.60 29.78 -7.56
CA ASP A 491 -1.39 28.57 -7.69
C ASP A 491 -2.45 28.47 -6.58
N ASP A 492 -3.73 28.45 -6.99
CA ASP A 492 -4.87 28.47 -6.05
C ASP A 492 -4.87 27.25 -5.11
N VAL A 493 -4.37 26.09 -5.58
CA VAL A 493 -4.30 24.85 -4.78
C VAL A 493 -3.20 24.98 -3.73
N ALA A 494 -2.02 25.49 -4.12
CA ALA A 494 -0.92 25.74 -3.20
C ALA A 494 -1.31 26.77 -2.14
N TRP A 495 -1.97 27.86 -2.54
CA TRP A 495 -2.48 28.88 -1.61
C TRP A 495 -3.51 28.33 -0.61
N ARG A 496 -4.41 27.46 -1.05
CA ARG A 496 -5.35 26.77 -0.14
C ARG A 496 -4.61 25.89 0.86
N ALA A 497 -3.62 25.11 0.42
CA ALA A 497 -2.80 24.27 1.29
C ALA A 497 -2.04 25.09 2.34
N VAL A 498 -1.40 26.21 1.94
CA VAL A 498 -0.70 27.12 2.86
C VAL A 498 -1.66 27.72 3.90
N ARG A 499 -2.86 28.12 3.47
CA ARG A 499 -3.88 28.65 4.40
C ARG A 499 -4.41 27.60 5.39
N MET A 500 -4.44 26.31 5.03
CA MET A 500 -4.80 25.24 5.98
C MET A 500 -3.73 25.04 7.06
N VAL A 501 -2.45 25.15 6.68
CA VAL A 501 -1.32 24.99 7.61
C VAL A 501 -1.12 26.25 8.48
N PHE A 502 -1.30 27.42 7.87
CA PHE A 502 -1.14 28.72 8.52
C PHE A 502 -2.47 29.51 8.47
N PRO A 503 -3.46 29.15 9.31
CA PRO A 503 -4.75 29.85 9.32
C PRO A 503 -4.55 31.32 9.71
N THR A 504 -5.07 32.23 8.88
CA THR A 504 -5.05 33.67 9.15
C THR A 504 -5.90 33.97 10.40
N ARG A 505 -5.54 35.03 11.14
CA ARG A 505 -6.24 35.46 12.38
C ARG A 505 -7.76 35.55 12.23
N ALA A 506 -8.26 35.89 11.02
CA ALA A 506 -9.69 35.97 10.71
C ALA A 506 -10.41 34.61 10.66
N GLN A 507 -9.69 33.50 10.40
CA GLN A 507 -10.26 32.14 10.41
C GLN A 507 -10.30 31.53 11.82
N LYS A 508 -9.35 31.90 12.71
CA LYS A 508 -9.37 31.49 14.12
C LYS A 508 -10.53 32.11 14.92
N ALA A 509 -11.16 33.15 14.40
CA ALA A 509 -12.32 33.79 15.03
C ALA A 509 -13.68 33.20 14.59
N ARG A 510 -13.67 32.25 13.60
CA ARG A 510 -14.88 31.59 13.10
C ARG A 510 -14.93 30.07 13.36
N SER A 511 -13.88 29.49 13.95
CA SER A 511 -13.79 28.11 14.45
C SER A 511 -13.91 28.08 15.98
#